data_106297aeafb57974eb2853cbb17e589c
#
_entry.id   106297aeafb57974eb2853cbb17e589c
#
_cell.length_a   1.000
_cell.length_b   1.000
_cell.length_c   1.000
_cell.angle_alpha   90.00
_cell.angle_beta   90.00
_cell.angle_gamma   90.00
#
_symmetry.space_group_name_H-M   'P 1'
#
loop_
_entity.id
_entity.type
_entity.pdbx_description
1 polymer ?
#
loop_
_entity_poly.entity_id
_entity_poly.type
_entity_poly.pdbx_seq_one_letter_code
_entity_poly.pdbx_strand_id
1 'polypeptide(L)'
;MFDQATKSISIEALPARCFEVVCEFESYPQWATEVKEAEVVRRDDDGRGGLVSFRAAAMGRSTSYLLEYYYGSNPLRVSWRLVQGDLTRRLDGEYCFNPVPGEPDRTEVTYHLAVQMAVPLPGFVKRRAEARIMQTALEDLRRRVESGADKPR
;
A
#
# COMPACT_ATOMS: atom_id res chain seq x y z
N MET A 1 2.25 22.47 5.24
CA MET A 1 1.40 21.73 4.29
C MET A 1 2.14 20.49 3.83
N PHE A 2 1.49 19.36 3.88
CA PHE A 2 2.11 18.11 3.43
C PHE A 2 1.79 17.89 1.97
N ASP A 3 2.83 17.67 1.18
CA ASP A 3 2.67 17.28 -0.21
C ASP A 3 2.23 15.82 -0.24
N GLN A 4 1.14 15.56 -0.91
CA GLN A 4 0.64 14.21 -1.13
C GLN A 4 0.79 13.88 -2.60
N ALA A 5 1.45 12.77 -2.89
CA ALA A 5 1.54 12.25 -4.25
C ALA A 5 0.37 11.31 -4.51
N THR A 6 -0.06 11.23 -5.75
CA THR A 6 -1.20 10.39 -6.15
C THR A 6 -0.86 9.68 -7.46
N LYS A 7 -1.21 8.40 -7.54
CA LYS A 7 -1.06 7.61 -8.76
C LYS A 7 -2.17 6.57 -8.84
N SER A 8 -2.60 6.26 -10.05
CA SER A 8 -3.65 5.27 -10.28
C SER A 8 -3.20 4.22 -11.28
N ILE A 9 -3.80 3.03 -11.17
CA ILE A 9 -3.61 1.94 -12.12
C ILE A 9 -4.93 1.19 -12.29
N SER A 10 -5.14 0.63 -13.49
CA SER A 10 -6.30 -0.20 -13.77
C SER A 10 -5.92 -1.67 -13.61
N ILE A 11 -6.73 -2.43 -12.88
CA ILE A 11 -6.51 -3.86 -12.62
C ILE A 11 -7.73 -4.65 -13.11
N GLU A 12 -7.49 -5.75 -13.81
CA GLU A 12 -8.54 -6.62 -14.34
C GLU A 12 -9.07 -7.56 -13.27
N ALA A 13 -9.75 -7.01 -12.28
CA ALA A 13 -10.37 -7.75 -11.20
C ALA A 13 -11.40 -6.87 -10.51
N LEU A 14 -12.30 -7.49 -9.76
CA LEU A 14 -13.30 -6.79 -8.96
C LEU A 14 -12.62 -5.97 -7.83
N PRO A 15 -13.21 -4.83 -7.43
CA PRO A 15 -12.68 -4.05 -6.32
C PRO A 15 -12.49 -4.86 -5.04
N ALA A 16 -13.42 -5.74 -4.71
CA ALA A 16 -13.31 -6.59 -3.52
C ALA A 16 -12.07 -7.49 -3.56
N ARG A 17 -11.71 -7.98 -4.75
CA ARG A 17 -10.53 -8.83 -4.92
C ARG A 17 -9.24 -8.05 -4.69
N CYS A 18 -9.15 -6.86 -5.25
CA CYS A 18 -8.00 -5.98 -5.03
C CYS A 18 -7.85 -5.61 -3.55
N PHE A 19 -8.97 -5.29 -2.91
CA PHE A 19 -9.03 -4.98 -1.49
C PHE A 19 -8.52 -6.15 -0.64
N GLU A 20 -8.98 -7.37 -0.93
CA GLU A 20 -8.55 -8.57 -0.20
C GLU A 20 -7.04 -8.76 -0.25
N VAL A 21 -6.45 -8.61 -1.43
CA VAL A 21 -5.00 -8.78 -1.60
C VAL A 21 -4.24 -7.76 -0.76
N VAL A 22 -4.69 -6.52 -0.76
CA VAL A 22 -4.06 -5.45 0.05
C VAL A 22 -4.20 -5.73 1.55
N CYS A 23 -5.28 -6.38 1.97
CA CYS A 23 -5.51 -6.69 3.38
C CYS A 23 -4.74 -7.93 3.89
N GLU A 24 -4.16 -8.72 3.00
CA GLU A 24 -3.37 -9.90 3.37
C GLU A 24 -1.92 -9.52 3.61
N PHE A 25 -1.67 -8.81 4.71
CA PHE A 25 -0.36 -8.21 4.99
C PHE A 25 0.77 -9.23 5.07
N GLU A 26 0.53 -10.37 5.69
CA GLU A 26 1.56 -11.37 5.90
C GLU A 26 2.00 -12.05 4.61
N SER A 27 1.24 -11.87 3.53
CA SER A 27 1.61 -12.37 2.20
C SER A 27 2.45 -11.36 1.39
N TYR A 28 2.60 -10.13 1.87
CA TYR A 28 3.33 -9.08 1.12
C TYR A 28 4.73 -9.50 0.65
N PRO A 29 5.53 -10.20 1.46
CA PRO A 29 6.86 -10.61 0.97
C PRO A 29 6.83 -11.51 -0.27
N GLN A 30 5.69 -12.14 -0.57
CA GLN A 30 5.54 -12.99 -1.74
C GLN A 30 5.40 -12.20 -3.03
N TRP A 31 4.91 -10.96 -2.99
CA TRP A 31 4.60 -10.20 -4.19
C TRP A 31 5.03 -8.73 -4.18
N ALA A 32 5.15 -8.13 -3.02
CA ALA A 32 5.61 -6.73 -2.90
C ALA A 32 7.13 -6.74 -2.83
N THR A 33 7.78 -6.41 -3.94
CA THR A 33 9.22 -6.64 -4.13
C THR A 33 10.11 -5.96 -3.08
N GLU A 34 9.67 -4.82 -2.55
CA GLU A 34 10.47 -4.09 -1.58
C GLU A 34 10.17 -4.50 -0.13
N VAL A 35 9.10 -5.25 0.11
CA VAL A 35 8.73 -5.70 1.46
C VAL A 35 9.43 -7.03 1.76
N LYS A 36 10.22 -7.05 2.82
CA LYS A 36 10.98 -8.23 3.24
C LYS A 36 10.26 -9.01 4.33
N GLU A 37 9.62 -8.31 5.25
CA GLU A 37 8.83 -8.90 6.32
C GLU A 37 7.59 -8.07 6.57
N ALA A 38 6.50 -8.75 6.92
CA ALA A 38 5.25 -8.10 7.33
C ALA A 38 4.59 -8.96 8.40
N GLU A 39 4.23 -8.34 9.51
CA GLU A 39 3.62 -9.03 10.65
C GLU A 39 2.46 -8.22 11.17
N VAL A 40 1.31 -8.85 11.32
CA VAL A 40 0.14 -8.22 11.96
C VAL A 40 0.36 -8.31 13.47
N VAL A 41 0.62 -7.16 14.09
CA VAL A 41 0.89 -7.04 15.52
C VAL A 41 -0.41 -7.06 16.32
N ARG A 42 -1.44 -6.42 15.79
CA ARG A 42 -2.75 -6.34 16.42
C ARG A 42 -3.84 -6.35 15.34
N ARG A 43 -4.89 -7.11 15.57
CA ARG A 43 -6.06 -7.11 14.70
C ARG A 43 -7.14 -6.22 15.29
N ASP A 44 -7.98 -5.64 14.41
CA ASP A 44 -9.15 -4.87 14.85
C ASP A 44 -10.32 -5.81 15.19
N ASP A 45 -11.45 -5.23 15.57
CA ASP A 45 -12.63 -6.01 15.99
C ASP A 45 -13.21 -6.86 14.85
N ASP A 46 -12.93 -6.49 13.60
CA ASP A 46 -13.39 -7.24 12.43
C ASP A 46 -12.39 -8.32 11.99
N GLY A 47 -11.30 -8.50 12.73
CA GLY A 47 -10.26 -9.49 12.41
C GLY A 47 -9.26 -9.02 11.38
N ARG A 48 -9.32 -7.77 10.94
CA ARG A 48 -8.37 -7.19 9.99
C ARG A 48 -7.14 -6.66 10.71
N GLY A 49 -6.06 -6.49 9.97
CA GLY A 49 -4.85 -5.89 10.52
C GLY A 49 -5.08 -4.46 10.96
N GLY A 50 -4.94 -4.18 12.26
CA GLY A 50 -5.07 -2.84 12.81
C GLY A 50 -3.72 -2.19 13.03
N LEU A 51 -2.73 -2.98 13.38
CA LEU A 51 -1.35 -2.52 13.58
C LEU A 51 -0.43 -3.53 12.93
N VAL A 52 0.36 -3.08 11.95
CA VAL A 52 1.20 -3.98 11.14
C VAL A 52 2.63 -3.47 11.13
N SER A 53 3.57 -4.38 11.39
CA SER A 53 5.00 -4.10 11.38
C SER A 53 5.58 -4.56 10.04
N PHE A 54 6.41 -3.70 9.45
CA PHE A 54 7.05 -3.99 8.17
C PHE A 54 8.56 -3.80 8.26
N ARG A 55 9.27 -4.62 7.48
CA ARG A 55 10.67 -4.36 7.14
C ARG A 55 10.77 -4.35 5.62
N ALA A 56 11.32 -3.29 5.08
CA ALA A 56 11.39 -3.08 3.64
C ALA A 56 12.76 -2.56 3.22
N ALA A 57 13.07 -2.71 1.92
CA ALA A 57 14.24 -2.10 1.33
C ALA A 57 13.86 -0.70 0.85
N ALA A 58 14.67 0.29 1.21
CA ALA A 58 14.45 1.67 0.79
C ALA A 58 15.80 2.36 0.66
N MET A 59 16.07 2.97 -0.51
CA MET A 59 17.28 3.76 -0.75
C MET A 59 18.57 2.99 -0.44
N GLY A 60 18.60 1.70 -0.79
CA GLY A 60 19.76 0.84 -0.56
C GLY A 60 19.92 0.38 0.89
N ARG A 61 18.91 0.62 1.74
CA ARG A 61 18.94 0.26 3.15
C ARG A 61 17.71 -0.57 3.53
N SER A 62 17.85 -1.31 4.63
CA SER A 62 16.69 -1.91 5.29
C SER A 62 16.07 -0.88 6.21
N THR A 63 14.75 -0.74 6.16
CA THR A 63 14.01 0.16 7.03
C THR A 63 12.85 -0.59 7.68
N SER A 64 12.57 -0.25 8.93
CA SER A 64 11.47 -0.84 9.68
C SER A 64 10.48 0.24 10.06
N TYR A 65 9.19 -0.08 9.98
CA TYR A 65 8.14 0.86 10.35
C TYR A 65 6.89 0.11 10.79
N LEU A 66 6.11 0.82 11.59
CA LEU A 66 4.86 0.32 12.18
C LEU A 66 3.73 1.21 11.69
N LEU A 67 2.73 0.62 11.06
CA LEU A 67 1.59 1.33 10.49
C LEU A 67 0.30 0.94 11.19
N GLU A 68 -0.55 1.93 11.44
CA GLU A 68 -1.89 1.72 11.93
C GLU A 68 -2.86 1.84 10.75
N TYR A 69 -3.75 0.86 10.60
CA TYR A 69 -4.63 0.73 9.44
C TYR A 69 -6.08 1.03 9.76
N TYR A 70 -6.75 1.62 8.79
CA TYR A 70 -8.17 1.98 8.83
C TYR A 70 -8.83 1.54 7.52
N TYR A 71 -10.11 1.18 7.58
CA TYR A 71 -10.84 0.63 6.44
C TYR A 71 -12.12 1.39 6.20
N GLY A 72 -12.52 1.51 4.91
CA GLY A 72 -13.76 2.12 4.51
C GLY A 72 -14.43 1.31 3.41
N SER A 73 -15.74 1.47 3.22
CA SER A 73 -16.52 0.63 2.34
C SER A 73 -17.28 1.33 1.21
N ASN A 74 -17.33 2.65 1.17
CA ASN A 74 -18.01 3.39 0.10
C ASN A 74 -17.23 4.62 -0.32
N PRO A 75 -16.23 4.49 -1.23
CA PRO A 75 -15.74 3.27 -1.87
C PRO A 75 -14.92 2.41 -0.92
N LEU A 76 -14.61 1.18 -1.33
CA LEU A 76 -13.65 0.35 -0.61
C LEU A 76 -12.33 1.10 -0.54
N ARG A 77 -11.74 1.17 0.64
CA ARG A 77 -10.45 1.82 0.83
C ARG A 77 -9.70 1.24 2.01
N VAL A 78 -8.40 1.32 1.94
CA VAL A 78 -7.48 0.95 3.02
C VAL A 78 -6.56 2.15 3.21
N SER A 79 -6.53 2.70 4.41
CA SER A 79 -5.64 3.82 4.72
C SER A 79 -4.79 3.48 5.92
N TRP A 80 -3.65 4.17 6.04
CA TRP A 80 -2.72 3.92 7.13
C TRP A 80 -1.99 5.19 7.53
N ARG A 81 -1.47 5.13 8.73
CA ARG A 81 -0.70 6.20 9.33
C ARG A 81 0.53 5.61 9.99
N LEU A 82 1.66 6.28 9.87
CA LEU A 82 2.89 5.87 10.55
C LEU A 82 2.76 6.06 12.05
N VAL A 83 3.04 5.00 12.81
CA VAL A 83 3.12 5.05 14.27
C VAL A 83 4.59 5.21 14.68
N GLN A 84 5.48 4.45 14.06
CA GLN A 84 6.91 4.46 14.39
C GLN A 84 7.70 4.02 13.16
N GLY A 85 8.84 4.68 12.91
CA GLY A 85 9.74 4.31 11.81
C GLY A 85 11.16 4.73 12.13
N ASP A 86 12.13 4.00 11.57
CA ASP A 86 13.55 4.30 11.77
C ASP A 86 14.10 5.33 10.78
N LEU A 87 13.59 5.35 9.54
CA LEU A 87 14.04 6.29 8.50
C LEU A 87 12.98 7.33 8.13
N THR A 88 11.74 7.15 8.54
CA THR A 88 10.63 8.01 8.16
C THR A 88 9.98 8.65 9.37
N ARG A 89 9.56 9.90 9.22
CA ARG A 89 8.74 10.63 10.20
C ARG A 89 7.27 10.60 9.81
N ARG A 90 7.00 10.40 8.52
CA ARG A 90 5.65 10.28 7.99
C ARG A 90 5.66 9.28 6.85
N LEU A 91 4.67 8.39 6.86
CA LEU A 91 4.46 7.42 5.80
C LEU A 91 2.96 7.08 5.81
N ASP A 92 2.16 8.09 5.49
CA ASP A 92 0.71 7.97 5.51
C ASP A 92 0.22 7.74 4.10
N GLY A 93 -0.77 6.90 3.93
CA GLY A 93 -1.26 6.61 2.61
C GLY A 93 -2.67 6.04 2.59
N GLU A 94 -3.17 5.86 1.38
CA GLU A 94 -4.49 5.30 1.16
C GLU A 94 -4.55 4.64 -0.21
N TYR A 95 -5.17 3.46 -0.25
CA TYR A 95 -5.65 2.86 -1.49
C TYR A 95 -7.16 3.03 -1.57
N CYS A 96 -7.66 3.50 -2.71
CA CYS A 96 -9.09 3.53 -3.04
C CYS A 96 -9.33 2.57 -4.19
N PHE A 97 -10.39 1.78 -4.10
CA PHE A 97 -10.73 0.75 -5.09
C PHE A 97 -12.08 1.08 -5.69
N ASN A 98 -12.08 1.61 -6.92
CA ASN A 98 -13.30 2.01 -7.60
C ASN A 98 -13.52 1.17 -8.85
N PRO A 99 -14.76 0.68 -9.10
CA PRO A 99 -15.04 0.01 -10.36
C PRO A 99 -14.90 1.02 -11.51
N VAL A 100 -14.37 0.58 -12.64
CA VAL A 100 -14.28 1.42 -13.83
C VAL A 100 -15.69 1.54 -14.42
N PRO A 101 -16.17 2.76 -14.71
CA PRO A 101 -17.50 2.94 -15.30
C PRO A 101 -17.68 2.11 -16.59
N GLY A 102 -18.74 1.32 -16.64
CA GLY A 102 -19.02 0.44 -17.78
C GLY A 102 -18.23 -0.87 -17.80
N GLU A 103 -17.31 -1.05 -16.87
CA GLU A 103 -16.46 -2.25 -16.78
C GLU A 103 -16.41 -2.74 -15.33
N PRO A 104 -17.50 -3.37 -14.84
CA PRO A 104 -17.60 -3.74 -13.41
C PRO A 104 -16.54 -4.75 -12.94
N ASP A 105 -15.94 -5.50 -13.87
CA ASP A 105 -14.88 -6.47 -13.55
C ASP A 105 -13.49 -5.84 -13.56
N ARG A 106 -13.42 -4.52 -13.73
CA ARG A 106 -12.16 -3.78 -13.74
C ARG A 106 -12.17 -2.74 -12.63
N THR A 107 -11.06 -2.59 -11.97
CA THR A 107 -10.92 -1.66 -10.84
C THR A 107 -9.85 -0.62 -11.15
N GLU A 108 -10.18 0.64 -10.90
CA GLU A 108 -9.16 1.68 -10.81
C GLU A 108 -8.69 1.75 -9.37
N VAL A 109 -7.42 1.45 -9.14
CA VAL A 109 -6.80 1.55 -7.82
C VAL A 109 -6.03 2.86 -7.76
N THR A 110 -6.40 3.73 -6.84
CA THR A 110 -5.74 5.01 -6.63
C THR A 110 -4.96 4.96 -5.33
N TYR A 111 -3.69 5.30 -5.40
CA TYR A 111 -2.77 5.33 -4.27
C TYR A 111 -2.42 6.78 -3.95
N HIS A 112 -2.67 7.19 -2.73
CA HIS A 112 -2.25 8.47 -2.18
C HIS A 112 -1.15 8.23 -1.17
N LEU A 113 -0.06 9.00 -1.25
CA LEU A 113 1.11 8.79 -0.38
C LEU A 113 1.68 10.12 0.10
N ALA A 114 1.88 10.23 1.41
CA ALA A 114 2.58 11.35 2.04
C ALA A 114 3.78 10.79 2.80
N VAL A 115 4.98 11.14 2.36
CA VAL A 115 6.23 10.66 2.96
C VAL A 115 7.02 11.85 3.48
N GLN A 116 7.57 11.71 4.69
CA GLN A 116 8.57 12.63 5.22
C GLN A 116 9.70 11.79 5.81
N MET A 117 10.91 11.99 5.30
CA MET A 117 12.09 11.28 5.79
C MET A 117 12.63 11.95 7.06
N ALA A 118 13.29 11.15 7.90
CA ALA A 118 13.96 11.66 9.10
C ALA A 118 15.10 12.63 8.71
N VAL A 119 15.71 12.41 7.54
CA VAL A 119 16.73 13.30 6.99
C VAL A 119 16.11 14.07 5.83
N PRO A 120 16.23 15.42 5.80
CA PRO A 120 15.67 16.20 4.70
C PRO A 120 16.27 15.81 3.35
N LEU A 121 15.42 15.73 2.33
CA LEU A 121 15.83 15.45 0.95
C LEU A 121 15.47 16.64 0.06
N PRO A 122 16.29 16.91 -0.98
CA PRO A 122 15.88 17.88 -2.00
C PRO A 122 14.53 17.48 -2.61
N GLY A 123 13.71 18.48 -2.96
CA GLY A 123 12.36 18.22 -3.44
C GLY A 123 12.27 17.27 -4.64
N PHE A 124 13.23 17.39 -5.59
CA PHE A 124 13.22 16.52 -6.76
C PHE A 124 13.57 15.06 -6.41
N VAL A 125 14.43 14.85 -5.42
CA VAL A 125 14.78 13.51 -4.93
C VAL A 125 13.56 12.88 -4.24
N LYS A 126 12.90 13.68 -3.40
CA LYS A 126 11.68 13.23 -2.70
C LYS A 126 10.59 12.81 -3.68
N ARG A 127 10.32 13.66 -4.69
CA ARG A 127 9.28 13.37 -5.69
C ARG A 127 9.59 12.10 -6.49
N ARG A 128 10.87 11.90 -6.83
CA ARG A 128 11.29 10.69 -7.55
C ARG A 128 11.12 9.45 -6.69
N ALA A 129 11.46 9.53 -5.41
CA ALA A 129 11.30 8.42 -4.48
C ALA A 129 9.82 8.06 -4.28
N GLU A 130 8.96 9.07 -4.12
CA GLU A 130 7.52 8.86 -3.98
C GLU A 130 6.93 8.20 -5.23
N ALA A 131 7.30 8.70 -6.40
CA ALA A 131 6.83 8.14 -7.67
C ALA A 131 7.24 6.67 -7.82
N ARG A 132 8.48 6.35 -7.46
CA ARG A 132 8.98 4.96 -7.52
C ARG A 132 8.24 4.05 -6.55
N ILE A 133 8.02 4.50 -5.32
CA ILE A 133 7.30 3.72 -4.31
C ILE A 133 5.89 3.38 -4.83
N MET A 134 5.18 4.38 -5.33
CA MET A 134 3.82 4.18 -5.82
C MET A 134 3.78 3.31 -7.07
N GLN A 135 4.69 3.54 -8.01
CA GLN A 135 4.75 2.77 -9.26
C GLN A 135 5.01 1.29 -8.96
N THR A 136 6.00 1.01 -8.14
CA THR A 136 6.36 -0.36 -7.77
C THR A 136 5.22 -1.05 -7.03
N ALA A 137 4.61 -0.37 -6.05
CA ALA A 137 3.52 -0.93 -5.27
C ALA A 137 2.31 -1.27 -6.15
N LEU A 138 1.92 -0.36 -7.04
CA LEU A 138 0.76 -0.58 -7.91
C LEU A 138 1.01 -1.68 -8.95
N GLU A 139 2.19 -1.71 -9.55
CA GLU A 139 2.53 -2.77 -10.52
C GLU A 139 2.61 -4.13 -9.86
N ASP A 140 3.19 -4.22 -8.67
CA ASP A 140 3.25 -5.47 -7.93
C ASP A 140 1.86 -5.96 -7.54
N LEU A 141 1.00 -5.03 -7.10
CA LEU A 141 -0.39 -5.35 -6.75
C LEU A 141 -1.14 -5.88 -7.98
N ARG A 142 -1.04 -5.19 -9.12
CA ARG A 142 -1.69 -5.64 -10.35
C ARG A 142 -1.25 -7.03 -10.74
N ARG A 143 0.05 -7.28 -10.72
CA ARG A 143 0.61 -8.59 -11.06
C ARG A 143 0.07 -9.68 -10.15
N ARG A 144 0.03 -9.43 -8.85
CA ARG A 144 -0.47 -10.39 -7.87
C ARG A 144 -1.95 -10.68 -8.09
N VAL A 145 -2.76 -9.65 -8.22
CA VAL A 145 -4.21 -9.78 -8.39
C VAL A 145 -4.54 -10.50 -9.70
N GLU A 146 -3.91 -10.09 -10.80
CA GLU A 146 -4.19 -10.66 -12.14
C GLU A 146 -3.65 -12.08 -12.30
N SER A 147 -2.66 -12.46 -11.50
CA SER A 147 -2.13 -13.82 -11.54
C SER A 147 -3.12 -14.87 -11.02
N GLY A 148 -4.08 -14.47 -10.21
CA GLY A 148 -5.02 -15.37 -9.59
C GLY A 148 -4.43 -16.27 -8.52
N ALA A 149 -3.22 -15.97 -8.03
CA ALA A 149 -2.49 -16.82 -7.09
C ALA A 149 -3.25 -17.05 -5.78
N ASP A 150 -4.09 -16.11 -5.37
CA ASP A 150 -4.86 -16.17 -4.11
C ASP A 150 -6.31 -16.59 -4.32
N LYS A 151 -6.71 -16.91 -5.56
CA LYS A 151 -8.11 -17.30 -5.80
C LYS A 151 -8.39 -18.68 -5.24
N PRO A 152 -9.52 -18.88 -4.56
CA PRO A 152 -9.92 -20.20 -4.14
C PRO A 152 -10.15 -21.08 -5.38
N ARG A 153 -9.80 -22.33 -5.26
CA ARG A 153 -9.99 -23.29 -6.32
C ARG A 153 -11.35 -23.98 -6.16
#